data_25a2088d77c143f6edb0a5bc29495407
#
_entry.id   25a2088d77c143f6edb0a5bc29495407
#
_cell.length_a   1.000
_cell.length_b   1.000
_cell.length_c   1.000
_cell.angle_alpha   90.00
_cell.angle_beta   90.00
_cell.angle_gamma   90.00
#
_symmetry.space_group_name_H-M   'P 1'
#
loop_
_entity.id
_entity.type
_entity.pdbx_description
1 polymer ?
#
loop_
_entity_poly.entity_id
_entity_poly.type
_entity_poly.pdbx_seq_one_letter_code
_entity_poly.pdbx_strand_id
1 'polypeptide(L)'
;MYNRREIGTITLAGLVAPLAGLLGQRDREVPVGVNTSSFRELTRASARDPIDTLIEALHACGVGECELSAQQVEPRYGNGHAAHHTMSAMSPQMMRRELRKWRLRTPRSYFAAIGARFQKAGIRIQAYDYSPDRSFTDEEINQGFVAAKAIGADLITAAATAEVASRMAPFAERHRMVVAILDRQRTAAAAGIAPSSRPVPVTNLSGYFKVNLDIGSCTAANLDPLVYLREHHSAIRTVRLNDRRRNGDSVQWGEGDAPIREVLKLLKREGWPIRAYVDYDYDGRATPVEEVKRCLAYAKQALG
;
A
#
# COMPACT_ATOMS: atom_id res chain seq x y z
N MET A 1 69.73 46.87 -22.75
CA MET A 1 69.53 47.22 -21.35
C MET A 1 68.53 46.24 -20.72
N TYR A 2 68.99 45.48 -19.77
CA TYR A 2 68.36 44.73 -18.69
C TYR A 2 67.01 44.00 -18.93
N ASN A 3 67.05 42.76 -19.15
CA ASN A 3 66.79 41.52 -18.36
C ASN A 3 65.76 41.66 -17.23
N ARG A 4 64.62 40.95 -17.32
CA ARG A 4 63.82 40.56 -16.19
C ARG A 4 63.51 39.06 -16.25
N ARG A 5 63.92 38.43 -15.16
CA ARG A 5 63.82 37.00 -14.84
C ARG A 5 62.39 36.49 -14.84
N GLU A 6 62.15 35.39 -15.51
CA GLU A 6 60.97 34.55 -15.34
C GLU A 6 61.09 33.78 -14.02
N ILE A 7 60.12 34.01 -13.16
CA ILE A 7 59.92 33.19 -11.95
C ILE A 7 58.83 32.15 -12.31
N GLY A 8 59.24 30.92 -12.47
CA GLY A 8 58.34 29.80 -12.70
C GLY A 8 57.50 29.52 -11.47
N THR A 9 56.20 29.60 -11.63
CA THR A 9 55.22 29.18 -10.63
C THR A 9 54.94 27.68 -10.82
N ILE A 10 55.45 26.87 -9.91
CA ILE A 10 55.12 25.44 -9.85
C ILE A 10 53.69 25.31 -9.24
N THR A 11 52.73 25.00 -10.09
CA THR A 11 51.38 24.66 -9.63
C THR A 11 51.37 23.18 -9.21
N LEU A 12 51.33 22.94 -7.91
CA LEU A 12 51.04 21.61 -7.37
C LEU A 12 49.56 21.33 -7.66
N ALA A 13 49.29 20.50 -8.66
CA ALA A 13 47.96 19.92 -8.87
C ALA A 13 47.75 18.84 -7.81
N GLY A 14 47.18 19.23 -6.67
CA GLY A 14 46.65 18.29 -5.67
C GLY A 14 45.52 17.50 -6.25
N LEU A 15 45.71 16.19 -6.39
CA LEU A 15 44.65 15.21 -6.63
C LEU A 15 43.70 15.21 -5.43
N VAL A 16 42.60 15.97 -5.53
CA VAL A 16 41.47 15.83 -4.64
C VAL A 16 40.61 14.70 -5.22
N ALA A 17 40.89 13.47 -4.81
CA ALA A 17 39.95 12.37 -4.99
C ALA A 17 38.65 12.74 -4.24
N PRO A 18 37.48 12.59 -4.85
CA PRO A 18 36.25 12.86 -4.12
C PRO A 18 36.06 11.79 -3.03
N LEU A 19 36.23 12.20 -1.77
CA LEU A 19 35.81 11.44 -0.58
C LEU A 19 34.27 11.37 -0.48
N ALA A 20 33.62 10.98 -1.56
CA ALA A 20 32.16 10.82 -1.60
C ALA A 20 31.69 9.42 -1.18
N GLY A 21 32.62 8.55 -0.74
CA GLY A 21 32.32 7.15 -0.44
C GLY A 21 32.21 6.78 1.04
N LEU A 22 32.36 7.73 1.98
CA LEU A 22 32.42 7.44 3.43
C LEU A 22 31.44 8.27 4.28
N LEU A 23 30.41 8.87 3.66
CA LEU A 23 29.25 9.32 4.43
C LEU A 23 28.39 8.10 4.71
N GLY A 24 28.46 7.65 5.97
CA GLY A 24 27.90 6.44 6.51
C GLY A 24 26.60 6.00 5.88
N GLN A 25 26.50 4.71 5.60
CA GLN A 25 25.23 4.01 5.53
C GLN A 25 24.47 4.33 6.82
N ARG A 26 23.71 5.43 6.80
CA ARG A 26 22.69 5.64 7.82
C ARG A 26 21.80 4.43 7.69
N ASP A 27 21.67 3.65 8.75
CA ASP A 27 20.70 2.58 8.86
C ASP A 27 19.33 3.16 8.45
N ARG A 28 18.99 2.99 7.17
CA ARG A 28 17.71 3.47 6.65
C ARG A 28 16.67 2.49 7.13
N GLU A 29 15.91 2.94 8.10
CA GLU A 29 14.78 2.19 8.62
C GLU A 29 13.78 1.96 7.47
N VAL A 30 13.40 0.71 7.24
CA VAL A 30 12.32 0.37 6.30
C VAL A 30 11.01 0.67 7.01
N PRO A 31 10.21 1.65 6.55
CA PRO A 31 8.93 1.91 7.17
C PRO A 31 7.99 0.72 6.95
N VAL A 32 7.60 0.06 8.04
CA VAL A 32 6.63 -1.03 8.01
C VAL A 32 5.35 -0.57 8.67
N GLY A 33 4.32 -0.34 7.86
CA GLY A 33 2.98 -0.02 8.30
C GLY A 33 2.07 -1.24 8.31
N VAL A 34 0.78 -1.01 8.55
CA VAL A 34 -0.25 -2.04 8.52
C VAL A 34 -1.34 -1.67 7.54
N ASN A 35 -1.74 -2.60 6.66
CA ASN A 35 -3.00 -2.48 5.93
C ASN A 35 -4.15 -2.73 6.89
N THR A 36 -5.07 -1.77 7.01
CA THR A 36 -6.16 -1.85 7.99
C THR A 36 -7.18 -2.93 7.67
N SER A 37 -7.19 -3.50 6.46
CA SER A 37 -8.00 -4.69 6.15
C SER A 37 -7.64 -5.88 7.03
N SER A 38 -6.43 -5.91 7.60
CA SER A 38 -6.01 -6.86 8.64
C SER A 38 -6.93 -6.87 9.87
N PHE A 39 -7.62 -5.75 10.12
CA PHE A 39 -8.57 -5.57 11.22
C PHE A 39 -10.05 -5.61 10.78
N ARG A 40 -10.33 -6.12 9.57
CA ARG A 40 -11.70 -6.15 9.01
C ARG A 40 -12.71 -6.83 9.92
N GLU A 41 -12.30 -7.87 10.64
CA GLU A 41 -13.19 -8.61 11.53
C GLU A 41 -13.50 -7.84 12.81
N LEU A 42 -12.51 -7.15 13.40
CA LEU A 42 -12.73 -6.28 14.55
C LEU A 42 -13.75 -5.19 14.23
N THR A 43 -13.58 -4.54 13.09
CA THR A 43 -14.49 -3.49 12.66
C THR A 43 -15.87 -4.01 12.27
N ARG A 44 -16.01 -5.28 11.87
CA ARG A 44 -17.31 -5.92 11.58
C ARG A 44 -18.05 -6.34 12.84
N ALA A 45 -17.33 -6.85 13.82
CA ALA A 45 -17.90 -7.37 15.06
C ALA A 45 -18.25 -6.25 16.06
N SER A 46 -17.61 -5.09 15.95
CA SER A 46 -17.79 -3.97 16.88
C SER A 46 -19.06 -3.20 16.61
N ALA A 47 -19.81 -2.88 17.69
CA ALA A 47 -20.89 -1.88 17.66
C ALA A 47 -20.35 -0.42 17.74
N ARG A 48 -19.03 -0.25 17.95
CA ARG A 48 -18.34 1.03 18.06
C ARG A 48 -18.03 1.59 16.69
N ASP A 49 -17.68 2.86 16.65
CA ASP A 49 -17.18 3.53 15.44
C ASP A 49 -15.98 2.77 14.85
N PRO A 50 -16.01 2.38 13.56
CA PRO A 50 -14.92 1.62 12.94
C PRO A 50 -13.58 2.34 12.99
N ILE A 51 -13.57 3.67 12.90
CA ILE A 51 -12.34 4.47 12.91
C ILE A 51 -11.68 4.46 14.28
N ASP A 52 -12.47 4.57 15.37
CA ASP A 52 -11.92 4.44 16.73
C ASP A 52 -11.37 3.04 16.97
N THR A 53 -12.10 2.01 16.52
CA THR A 53 -11.64 0.62 16.61
C THR A 53 -10.31 0.40 15.87
N LEU A 54 -10.14 1.01 14.68
CA LEU A 54 -8.88 0.93 13.93
C LEU A 54 -7.73 1.65 14.63
N ILE A 55 -7.98 2.87 15.12
CA ILE A 55 -6.97 3.66 15.84
C ILE A 55 -6.48 2.89 17.07
N GLU A 56 -7.40 2.33 17.86
CA GLU A 56 -7.04 1.49 19.02
C GLU A 56 -6.22 0.25 18.64
N ALA A 57 -6.62 -0.45 17.57
CA ALA A 57 -5.90 -1.62 17.08
C ALA A 57 -4.48 -1.27 16.61
N LEU A 58 -4.31 -0.18 15.86
CA LEU A 58 -3.01 0.30 15.40
C LEU A 58 -2.12 0.75 16.57
N HIS A 59 -2.67 1.46 17.55
CA HIS A 59 -1.96 1.81 18.79
C HIS A 59 -1.52 0.57 19.56
N ALA A 60 -2.42 -0.40 19.70
CA ALA A 60 -2.08 -1.66 20.37
C ALA A 60 -0.96 -2.42 19.66
N CYS A 61 -0.83 -2.25 18.34
CA CYS A 61 0.27 -2.82 17.55
C CYS A 61 1.55 -1.96 17.58
N GLY A 62 1.51 -0.73 18.11
CA GLY A 62 2.66 0.16 18.18
C GLY A 62 3.11 0.70 16.83
N VAL A 63 2.18 0.85 15.86
CA VAL A 63 2.49 1.38 14.52
C VAL A 63 2.04 2.82 14.35
N GLY A 64 2.90 3.65 13.73
CA GLY A 64 2.66 5.05 13.46
C GLY A 64 2.17 5.34 12.03
N GLU A 65 2.02 4.33 11.17
CA GLU A 65 1.52 4.52 9.81
C GLU A 65 0.66 3.35 9.30
N CYS A 66 -0.29 3.64 8.42
CA CYS A 66 -1.16 2.62 7.85
C CYS A 66 -1.53 2.88 6.39
N GLU A 67 -1.99 1.82 5.75
CA GLU A 67 -2.76 1.81 4.52
C GLU A 67 -4.23 1.65 4.91
N LEU A 68 -5.03 2.73 4.79
CA LEU A 68 -6.44 2.74 5.22
C LEU A 68 -7.35 2.17 4.14
N SER A 69 -8.10 1.13 4.45
CA SER A 69 -9.07 0.54 3.53
C SER A 69 -10.34 1.39 3.42
N ALA A 70 -10.72 1.74 2.19
CA ALA A 70 -11.95 2.45 1.89
C ALA A 70 -13.20 1.75 2.42
N GLN A 71 -13.20 0.42 2.45
CA GLN A 71 -14.32 -0.38 2.97
C GLN A 71 -14.59 -0.16 4.46
N GLN A 72 -13.62 0.38 5.20
CA GLN A 72 -13.77 0.69 6.63
C GLN A 72 -14.19 2.14 6.87
N VAL A 73 -14.14 2.97 5.83
CA VAL A 73 -14.59 4.37 5.82
C VAL A 73 -16.01 4.49 5.29
N GLU A 74 -16.38 3.62 4.34
CA GLU A 74 -17.70 3.58 3.73
C GLU A 74 -18.74 2.91 4.65
N PRO A 75 -20.03 3.32 4.56
CA PRO A 75 -21.09 2.67 5.32
C PRO A 75 -21.29 1.22 4.89
N ARG A 76 -21.61 0.39 5.84
CA ARG A 76 -21.93 -1.02 5.59
C ARG A 76 -23.41 -1.20 5.40
N TYR A 77 -23.77 -1.67 4.24
CA TYR A 77 -25.12 -2.10 3.92
C TYR A 77 -25.17 -3.63 3.93
N GLY A 78 -25.91 -4.24 4.87
CA GLY A 78 -26.03 -5.70 5.03
C GLY A 78 -25.32 -6.24 6.30
N ASN A 79 -25.82 -7.32 6.83
CA ASN A 79 -25.37 -8.18 7.96
C ASN A 79 -24.36 -7.63 8.98
N GLY A 80 -24.56 -6.45 9.52
CA GLY A 80 -23.75 -5.87 10.61
C GLY A 80 -24.64 -5.27 11.69
N HIS A 81 -24.33 -5.54 12.94
CA HIS A 81 -25.12 -5.28 14.15
C HIS A 81 -25.50 -3.81 14.45
N ALA A 82 -25.23 -2.87 13.56
CA ALA A 82 -25.45 -1.44 13.82
C ALA A 82 -26.39 -0.73 12.86
N ALA A 83 -27.05 -1.43 11.93
CA ALA A 83 -28.10 -0.84 11.12
C ALA A 83 -29.46 -1.36 11.61
N HIS A 84 -30.29 -0.45 12.12
CA HIS A 84 -31.67 -0.68 12.50
C HIS A 84 -32.35 -1.78 11.68
N HIS A 85 -33.16 -2.59 12.33
CA HIS A 85 -33.88 -3.81 11.92
C HIS A 85 -34.51 -3.90 10.52
N THR A 86 -34.33 -2.93 9.64
CA THR A 86 -34.94 -2.83 8.32
C THR A 86 -34.06 -3.15 7.12
N MET A 87 -32.72 -3.33 7.30
CA MET A 87 -31.77 -3.46 6.18
C MET A 87 -31.23 -4.88 5.92
N SER A 88 -31.70 -5.88 6.66
CA SER A 88 -31.26 -7.29 6.53
C SER A 88 -31.64 -7.97 5.21
N ALA A 89 -32.44 -7.29 4.35
CA ALA A 89 -33.00 -7.86 3.10
C ALA A 89 -32.56 -7.11 1.83
N MET A 90 -31.51 -6.29 1.86
CA MET A 90 -31.10 -5.57 0.66
C MET A 90 -30.39 -6.51 -0.33
N SER A 91 -30.84 -6.48 -1.58
CA SER A 91 -30.11 -7.17 -2.65
C SER A 91 -28.75 -6.54 -2.92
N PRO A 92 -27.77 -7.28 -3.48
CA PRO A 92 -26.47 -6.70 -3.86
C PRO A 92 -26.58 -5.46 -4.76
N GLN A 93 -27.57 -5.43 -5.66
CA GLN A 93 -27.84 -4.27 -6.52
C GLN A 93 -28.31 -3.05 -5.73
N MET A 94 -29.17 -3.25 -4.72
CA MET A 94 -29.62 -2.16 -3.84
C MET A 94 -28.45 -1.63 -2.99
N MET A 95 -27.65 -2.51 -2.40
CA MET A 95 -26.44 -2.12 -1.65
C MET A 95 -25.48 -1.29 -2.51
N ARG A 96 -25.24 -1.74 -3.73
CA ARG A 96 -24.41 -1.03 -4.71
C ARG A 96 -24.96 0.37 -5.01
N ARG A 97 -26.27 0.49 -5.22
CA ARG A 97 -26.93 1.77 -5.48
C ARG A 97 -26.84 2.73 -4.29
N GLU A 98 -27.01 2.24 -3.06
CA GLU A 98 -26.92 3.08 -1.87
C GLU A 98 -25.48 3.51 -1.60
N LEU A 99 -24.48 2.63 -1.81
CA LEU A 99 -23.07 3.01 -1.76
C LEU A 99 -22.71 4.10 -2.78
N ARG A 100 -23.22 3.97 -4.03
CA ARG A 100 -23.03 5.02 -5.05
C ARG A 100 -23.59 6.36 -4.59
N LYS A 101 -24.85 6.37 -4.09
CA LYS A 101 -25.45 7.60 -3.57
C LYS A 101 -24.64 8.20 -2.44
N TRP A 102 -24.17 7.37 -1.54
CA TRP A 102 -23.35 7.81 -0.41
C TRP A 102 -22.05 8.42 -0.91
N ARG A 103 -21.29 7.73 -1.76
CA ARG A 103 -20.02 8.22 -2.32
C ARG A 103 -20.16 9.58 -2.97
N LEU A 104 -21.21 9.75 -3.80
CA LEU A 104 -21.44 10.99 -4.54
C LEU A 104 -21.94 12.15 -3.68
N ARG A 105 -22.56 11.87 -2.52
CA ARG A 105 -23.10 12.90 -1.62
C ARG A 105 -22.23 13.22 -0.44
N THR A 106 -21.30 12.34 -0.10
CA THR A 106 -20.45 12.53 1.09
C THR A 106 -19.51 13.71 0.90
N PRO A 107 -19.58 14.72 1.77
CA PRO A 107 -18.76 15.91 1.64
C PRO A 107 -17.30 15.62 1.99
N ARG A 108 -16.39 16.41 1.39
CA ARG A 108 -14.95 16.34 1.68
C ARG A 108 -14.64 16.45 3.18
N SER A 109 -15.42 17.24 3.93
CA SER A 109 -15.25 17.42 5.37
C SER A 109 -15.38 16.12 6.18
N TYR A 110 -16.22 15.18 5.74
CA TYR A 110 -16.32 13.86 6.36
C TYR A 110 -14.97 13.12 6.34
N PHE A 111 -14.34 13.08 5.18
CA PHE A 111 -13.04 12.43 5.02
C PHE A 111 -11.92 13.19 5.75
N ALA A 112 -11.96 14.52 5.74
CA ALA A 112 -11.02 15.35 6.49
C ALA A 112 -11.11 15.11 8.00
N ALA A 113 -12.33 14.92 8.53
CA ALA A 113 -12.52 14.59 9.95
C ALA A 113 -11.90 13.23 10.31
N ILE A 114 -11.98 12.23 9.44
CA ILE A 114 -11.31 10.94 9.64
C ILE A 114 -9.79 11.15 9.68
N GLY A 115 -9.22 11.84 8.69
CA GLY A 115 -7.78 12.13 8.65
C GLY A 115 -7.30 12.84 9.92
N ALA A 116 -8.06 13.82 10.41
CA ALA A 116 -7.75 14.54 11.65
C ALA A 116 -7.75 13.62 12.89
N ARG A 117 -8.64 12.62 12.96
CA ARG A 117 -8.66 11.63 14.07
C ARG A 117 -7.38 10.79 14.08
N PHE A 118 -6.96 10.27 12.92
CA PHE A 118 -5.69 9.52 12.78
C PHE A 118 -4.49 10.40 13.13
N GLN A 119 -4.44 11.63 12.61
CA GLN A 119 -3.37 12.57 12.90
C GLN A 119 -3.29 12.91 14.41
N LYS A 120 -4.44 13.15 15.07
CA LYS A 120 -4.51 13.36 16.52
C LYS A 120 -3.99 12.17 17.31
N ALA A 121 -4.18 10.97 16.78
CA ALA A 121 -3.66 9.72 17.35
C ALA A 121 -2.18 9.46 17.01
N GLY A 122 -1.49 10.37 16.31
CA GLY A 122 -0.09 10.18 15.89
C GLY A 122 0.09 9.11 14.81
N ILE A 123 -0.97 8.70 14.11
CA ILE A 123 -0.93 7.70 13.05
C ILE A 123 -1.06 8.41 11.69
N ARG A 124 -0.11 8.16 10.81
CA ARG A 124 -0.14 8.67 9.43
C ARG A 124 -0.88 7.70 8.51
N ILE A 125 -1.90 8.19 7.83
CA ILE A 125 -2.50 7.46 6.72
C ILE A 125 -1.63 7.70 5.48
N GLN A 126 -0.74 6.76 5.20
CA GLN A 126 0.21 6.88 4.10
C GLN A 126 -0.42 6.54 2.75
N ALA A 127 -1.31 5.56 2.75
CA ALA A 127 -2.03 5.12 1.56
C ALA A 127 -3.52 4.94 1.86
N TYR A 128 -4.33 5.16 0.83
CA TYR A 128 -5.77 4.88 0.85
C TYR A 128 -6.06 3.73 -0.12
N ASP A 129 -6.42 2.55 0.40
CA ASP A 129 -6.77 1.39 -0.43
C ASP A 129 -8.19 1.58 -0.97
N TYR A 130 -8.26 2.07 -2.20
CA TYR A 130 -9.49 2.32 -2.93
C TYR A 130 -9.49 1.57 -4.25
N SER A 131 -10.27 0.51 -4.32
CA SER A 131 -10.28 -0.48 -5.41
C SER A 131 -11.60 -0.43 -6.18
N PRO A 132 -11.79 0.52 -7.12
CA PRO A 132 -12.97 0.57 -7.95
C PRO A 132 -13.03 -0.64 -8.90
N ASP A 133 -14.23 -1.12 -9.18
CA ASP A 133 -14.52 -2.12 -10.19
C ASP A 133 -15.21 -1.51 -11.43
N ARG A 134 -15.52 -2.33 -12.43
CA ARG A 134 -16.18 -1.88 -13.68
C ARG A 134 -17.54 -1.22 -13.46
N SER A 135 -18.22 -1.50 -12.36
CA SER A 135 -19.54 -0.94 -12.05
C SER A 135 -19.48 0.47 -11.48
N PHE A 136 -18.27 0.97 -11.11
CA PHE A 136 -18.10 2.34 -10.65
C PHE A 136 -18.29 3.32 -11.80
N THR A 137 -18.96 4.45 -11.55
CA THR A 137 -18.96 5.56 -12.50
C THR A 137 -17.67 6.36 -12.39
N ASP A 138 -17.36 7.21 -13.37
CA ASP A 138 -16.17 8.06 -13.32
C ASP A 138 -16.25 9.09 -12.20
N GLU A 139 -17.46 9.52 -11.84
CA GLU A 139 -17.69 10.39 -10.68
C GLU A 139 -17.36 9.66 -9.37
N GLU A 140 -17.75 8.39 -9.22
CA GLU A 140 -17.35 7.58 -8.05
C GLU A 140 -15.84 7.40 -7.99
N ILE A 141 -15.19 7.12 -9.13
CA ILE A 141 -13.73 7.03 -9.21
C ILE A 141 -13.08 8.36 -8.74
N ASN A 142 -13.55 9.50 -9.27
CA ASN A 142 -13.08 10.81 -8.86
C ASN A 142 -13.26 11.06 -7.36
N GLN A 143 -14.38 10.64 -6.77
CA GLN A 143 -14.64 10.79 -5.34
C GLN A 143 -13.63 10.01 -4.47
N GLY A 144 -13.10 8.87 -4.94
CA GLY A 144 -12.02 8.17 -4.27
C GLY A 144 -10.75 9.03 -4.17
N PHE A 145 -10.39 9.77 -5.21
CA PHE A 145 -9.27 10.71 -5.17
C PHE A 145 -9.52 11.91 -4.25
N VAL A 146 -10.76 12.45 -4.25
CA VAL A 146 -11.17 13.51 -3.33
C VAL A 146 -11.06 13.04 -1.88
N ALA A 147 -11.54 11.81 -1.59
CA ALA A 147 -11.45 11.20 -0.27
C ALA A 147 -9.99 10.99 0.16
N ALA A 148 -9.16 10.38 -0.69
CA ALA A 148 -7.74 10.16 -0.39
C ALA A 148 -7.01 11.46 -0.03
N LYS A 149 -7.23 12.53 -0.81
CA LYS A 149 -6.67 13.85 -0.49
C LYS A 149 -7.18 14.44 0.82
N ALA A 150 -8.48 14.31 1.07
CA ALA A 150 -9.10 14.88 2.26
C ALA A 150 -8.66 14.16 3.54
N ILE A 151 -8.46 12.84 3.47
CA ILE A 151 -7.91 12.01 4.54
C ILE A 151 -6.44 12.35 4.82
N GLY A 152 -5.72 12.89 3.83
CA GLY A 152 -4.30 13.21 3.92
C GLY A 152 -3.38 12.06 3.48
N ALA A 153 -3.89 11.12 2.67
CA ALA A 153 -3.08 10.04 2.10
C ALA A 153 -2.15 10.57 1.00
N ASP A 154 -0.92 10.02 0.95
CA ASP A 154 0.08 10.38 -0.07
C ASP A 154 -0.17 9.68 -1.41
N LEU A 155 -0.84 8.53 -1.38
CA LEU A 155 -1.14 7.73 -2.56
C LEU A 155 -2.43 6.91 -2.40
N ILE A 156 -2.94 6.44 -3.52
CA ILE A 156 -3.97 5.40 -3.56
C ILE A 156 -3.31 4.07 -3.90
N THR A 157 -3.65 3.01 -3.16
CA THR A 157 -3.44 1.64 -3.60
C THR A 157 -4.75 1.09 -4.16
N ALA A 158 -4.69 0.32 -5.22
CA ALA A 158 -5.90 -0.19 -5.86
C ALA A 158 -5.68 -1.58 -6.47
N ALA A 159 -6.64 -2.47 -6.25
CA ALA A 159 -6.80 -3.68 -7.05
C ALA A 159 -7.75 -3.34 -8.22
N ALA A 160 -7.21 -3.12 -9.41
CA ALA A 160 -7.98 -2.71 -10.57
C ALA A 160 -7.56 -3.50 -11.82
N THR A 161 -8.52 -3.76 -12.71
CA THR A 161 -8.22 -4.26 -14.06
C THR A 161 -7.59 -3.15 -14.89
N ALA A 162 -6.89 -3.49 -15.98
CA ALA A 162 -6.31 -2.51 -16.89
C ALA A 162 -7.33 -1.49 -17.42
N GLU A 163 -8.57 -1.94 -17.69
CA GLU A 163 -9.67 -1.09 -18.10
C GLU A 163 -10.03 -0.04 -17.04
N VAL A 164 -10.19 -0.49 -15.79
CA VAL A 164 -10.51 0.42 -14.66
C VAL A 164 -9.33 1.34 -14.37
N ALA A 165 -8.09 0.83 -14.40
CA ALA A 165 -6.89 1.63 -14.24
C ALA A 165 -6.80 2.74 -15.30
N SER A 166 -7.13 2.43 -16.56
CA SER A 166 -7.19 3.44 -17.63
C SER A 166 -8.20 4.54 -17.34
N ARG A 167 -9.35 4.20 -16.74
CA ARG A 167 -10.35 5.20 -16.30
C ARG A 167 -9.91 6.02 -15.10
N MET A 168 -9.01 5.49 -14.26
CA MET A 168 -8.42 6.22 -13.13
C MET A 168 -7.35 7.23 -13.58
N ALA A 169 -6.70 7.03 -14.72
CA ALA A 169 -5.56 7.82 -15.16
C ALA A 169 -5.84 9.35 -15.24
N PRO A 170 -6.92 9.84 -15.86
CA PRO A 170 -7.22 11.27 -15.89
C PRO A 170 -7.40 11.89 -14.50
N PHE A 171 -7.89 11.11 -13.54
CA PHE A 171 -8.08 11.58 -12.16
C PHE A 171 -6.75 11.58 -11.38
N ALA A 172 -5.89 10.60 -11.59
CA ALA A 172 -4.54 10.57 -11.03
C ALA A 172 -3.75 11.83 -11.43
N GLU A 173 -3.81 12.22 -12.71
CA GLU A 173 -3.19 13.44 -13.22
C GLU A 173 -3.83 14.70 -12.64
N ARG A 174 -5.16 14.83 -12.72
CA ARG A 174 -5.91 15.98 -12.18
C ARG A 174 -5.61 16.23 -10.72
N HIS A 175 -5.61 15.16 -9.92
CA HIS A 175 -5.36 15.23 -8.49
C HIS A 175 -3.87 15.22 -8.13
N ARG A 176 -2.95 14.99 -9.08
CA ARG A 176 -1.51 14.80 -8.87
C ARG A 176 -1.27 13.77 -7.76
N MET A 177 -1.91 12.62 -7.87
CA MET A 177 -1.89 11.56 -6.86
C MET A 177 -1.36 10.26 -7.45
N VAL A 178 -0.38 9.69 -6.80
CA VAL A 178 0.16 8.38 -7.18
C VAL A 178 -0.90 7.30 -6.95
N VAL A 179 -1.04 6.41 -7.93
CA VAL A 179 -1.87 5.21 -7.84
C VAL A 179 -0.98 3.98 -7.97
N ALA A 180 -0.83 3.23 -6.89
CA ALA A 180 -0.07 1.98 -6.88
C ALA A 180 -1.03 0.81 -7.11
N ILE A 181 -0.97 0.22 -8.29
CA ILE A 181 -1.87 -0.88 -8.69
C ILE A 181 -1.34 -2.21 -8.16
N LEU A 182 -2.22 -2.95 -7.49
CA LEU A 182 -1.98 -4.34 -7.10
C LEU A 182 -2.02 -5.21 -8.36
N ASP A 183 -0.88 -5.79 -8.73
CA ASP A 183 -0.75 -6.62 -9.93
C ASP A 183 -1.36 -8.01 -9.71
N ARG A 184 -2.70 -8.09 -9.77
CA ARG A 184 -3.44 -9.37 -9.67
C ARG A 184 -3.42 -10.20 -10.96
N GLN A 185 -3.03 -9.63 -12.09
CA GLN A 185 -3.05 -10.37 -13.36
C GLN A 185 -2.00 -11.47 -13.41
N ARG A 186 -0.89 -11.30 -12.70
CA ARG A 186 0.14 -12.34 -12.55
C ARG A 186 -0.33 -13.50 -11.66
N THR A 187 -1.20 -13.22 -10.66
CA THR A 187 -1.77 -14.25 -9.79
C THR A 187 -2.86 -15.08 -10.48
N ALA A 188 -3.61 -14.51 -11.41
CA ALA A 188 -4.60 -15.25 -12.20
C ALA A 188 -3.95 -16.26 -13.15
N ALA A 189 -2.77 -15.96 -13.69
CA ALA A 189 -2.02 -16.88 -14.55
C ALA A 189 -1.57 -18.15 -13.80
N ALA A 190 -1.23 -18.04 -12.52
CA ALA A 190 -0.89 -19.18 -11.67
C ALA A 190 -2.10 -20.05 -11.32
N ALA A 191 -3.31 -19.49 -11.30
CA ALA A 191 -4.54 -20.21 -11.07
C ALA A 191 -5.05 -20.95 -12.33
N GLY A 192 -4.24 -21.05 -13.42
CA GLY A 192 -4.64 -21.69 -14.67
C GLY A 192 -5.66 -20.87 -15.48
N ILE A 193 -5.95 -19.65 -15.08
CA ILE A 193 -6.75 -18.71 -15.86
C ILE A 193 -5.80 -18.09 -16.87
N ALA A 194 -5.94 -18.47 -18.15
CA ALA A 194 -5.11 -17.95 -19.23
C ALA A 194 -5.09 -16.41 -19.16
N PRO A 195 -3.88 -15.78 -19.12
CA PRO A 195 -3.80 -14.33 -19.14
C PRO A 195 -4.37 -13.86 -20.48
N SER A 196 -5.55 -13.26 -20.42
CA SER A 196 -6.06 -12.56 -21.58
C SER A 196 -5.16 -11.35 -21.82
N SER A 197 -4.31 -11.45 -22.83
CA SER A 197 -3.38 -10.45 -23.32
C SER A 197 -2.21 -10.10 -22.39
N ARG A 198 -1.06 -9.74 -23.00
CA ARG A 198 0.12 -9.18 -22.32
C ARG A 198 -0.31 -8.18 -21.25
N PRO A 199 0.22 -8.28 -20.01
CA PRO A 199 -0.05 -7.25 -19.02
C PRO A 199 0.39 -5.92 -19.62
N VAL A 200 -0.56 -5.02 -19.84
CA VAL A 200 -0.21 -3.62 -20.14
C VAL A 200 0.48 -3.16 -18.86
N PRO A 201 1.76 -2.76 -18.93
CA PRO A 201 2.40 -2.21 -17.75
C PRO A 201 1.56 -1.01 -17.33
N VAL A 202 0.85 -1.13 -16.19
CA VAL A 202 0.00 -0.02 -15.67
C VAL A 202 0.80 1.28 -15.55
N THR A 203 2.11 1.17 -15.41
CA THR A 203 3.07 2.29 -15.43
C THR A 203 3.08 3.08 -16.74
N ASN A 204 2.60 2.52 -17.84
CA ASN A 204 2.49 3.24 -19.12
C ASN A 204 1.21 4.07 -19.26
N LEU A 205 0.26 3.93 -18.32
CA LEU A 205 -1.01 4.69 -18.37
C LEU A 205 -0.82 6.16 -18.04
N SER A 206 0.06 6.46 -17.09
CA SER A 206 0.40 7.82 -16.65
C SER A 206 1.64 7.80 -15.77
N GLY A 207 2.38 8.91 -15.68
CA GLY A 207 3.52 9.07 -14.76
C GLY A 207 3.16 8.89 -13.27
N TYR A 208 1.88 8.96 -12.93
CA TYR A 208 1.37 8.75 -11.58
C TYR A 208 1.10 7.28 -11.24
N PHE A 209 1.19 6.37 -12.21
CA PHE A 209 0.95 4.95 -11.95
C PHE A 209 2.23 4.24 -11.50
N LYS A 210 2.10 3.46 -10.45
CA LYS A 210 3.14 2.65 -9.83
C LYS A 210 2.59 1.25 -9.52
N VAL A 211 3.46 0.37 -9.07
CA VAL A 211 3.11 -0.99 -8.66
C VAL A 211 3.00 -1.07 -7.14
N ASN A 212 1.94 -1.72 -6.66
CA ASN A 212 1.84 -2.28 -5.32
C ASN A 212 2.16 -3.77 -5.45
N LEU A 213 3.34 -4.19 -5.02
CA LEU A 213 3.77 -5.58 -5.13
C LEU A 213 3.24 -6.39 -3.95
N ASP A 214 2.37 -7.35 -4.21
CA ASP A 214 1.95 -8.36 -3.23
C ASP A 214 2.88 -9.57 -3.32
N ILE A 215 3.74 -9.74 -2.31
CA ILE A 215 4.79 -10.77 -2.38
C ILE A 215 4.26 -12.19 -2.21
N GLY A 216 3.20 -12.38 -1.42
CA GLY A 216 2.57 -13.69 -1.29
C GLY A 216 1.87 -14.11 -2.58
N SER A 217 1.15 -13.17 -3.19
CA SER A 217 0.54 -13.41 -4.51
C SER A 217 1.58 -13.68 -5.59
N CYS A 218 2.71 -12.97 -5.56
CA CYS A 218 3.85 -13.21 -6.45
C CYS A 218 4.41 -14.63 -6.27
N THR A 219 4.58 -15.06 -5.02
CA THR A 219 5.05 -16.42 -4.65
C THR A 219 4.06 -17.50 -5.09
N ALA A 220 2.77 -17.30 -4.82
CA ALA A 220 1.71 -18.21 -5.25
C ALA A 220 1.65 -18.36 -6.79
N ALA A 221 2.06 -17.34 -7.51
CA ALA A 221 2.21 -17.35 -8.97
C ALA A 221 3.52 -18.01 -9.45
N ASN A 222 4.30 -18.62 -8.56
CA ASN A 222 5.63 -19.18 -8.84
C ASN A 222 6.61 -18.15 -9.43
N LEU A 223 6.45 -16.86 -9.08
CA LEU A 223 7.37 -15.78 -9.40
C LEU A 223 8.27 -15.51 -8.20
N ASP A 224 9.48 -15.02 -8.46
CA ASP A 224 10.40 -14.61 -7.40
C ASP A 224 10.23 -13.11 -7.10
N PRO A 225 9.71 -12.74 -5.90
CA PRO A 225 9.55 -11.32 -5.52
C PRO A 225 10.88 -10.56 -5.44
N LEU A 226 11.99 -11.24 -5.11
CA LEU A 226 13.30 -10.60 -5.00
C LEU A 226 13.87 -10.23 -6.37
N VAL A 227 13.73 -11.11 -7.35
CA VAL A 227 14.08 -10.81 -8.74
C VAL A 227 13.22 -9.66 -9.25
N TYR A 228 11.92 -9.74 -9.04
CA TYR A 228 10.99 -8.69 -9.47
C TYR A 228 11.30 -7.32 -8.85
N LEU A 229 11.61 -7.28 -7.55
CA LEU A 229 12.02 -6.05 -6.86
C LEU A 229 13.30 -5.46 -7.46
N ARG A 230 14.33 -6.27 -7.70
CA ARG A 230 15.60 -5.79 -8.27
C ARG A 230 15.41 -5.19 -9.67
N GLU A 231 14.62 -5.84 -10.51
CA GLU A 231 14.41 -5.42 -11.88
C GLU A 231 13.46 -4.22 -12.02
N HIS A 232 12.50 -4.07 -11.09
CA HIS A 232 11.41 -3.12 -11.24
C HIS A 232 11.23 -2.14 -10.07
N HIS A 233 12.23 -2.01 -9.15
CA HIS A 233 12.13 -1.17 -7.94
C HIS A 233 11.70 0.28 -8.24
N SER A 234 12.12 0.87 -9.35
CA SER A 234 11.74 2.24 -9.74
C SER A 234 10.26 2.41 -10.08
N ALA A 235 9.61 1.32 -10.48
CA ALA A 235 8.18 1.28 -10.75
C ALA A 235 7.34 0.92 -9.52
N ILE A 236 7.96 0.32 -8.48
CA ILE A 236 7.27 -0.14 -7.26
C ILE A 236 7.21 1.00 -6.25
N ARG A 237 6.03 1.25 -5.68
CA ARG A 237 5.84 2.27 -4.63
C ARG A 237 5.57 1.67 -3.26
N THR A 238 4.88 0.53 -3.24
CA THR A 238 4.52 -0.19 -2.02
C THR A 238 4.71 -1.67 -2.19
N VAL A 239 4.98 -2.37 -1.08
CA VAL A 239 5.00 -3.82 -1.00
C VAL A 239 3.99 -4.25 0.07
N ARG A 240 3.11 -5.16 -0.30
CA ARG A 240 2.19 -5.82 0.62
C ARG A 240 2.84 -7.12 1.10
N LEU A 241 3.04 -7.23 2.39
CA LEU A 241 3.67 -8.38 3.04
C LEU A 241 2.58 -9.32 3.56
N ASN A 242 2.51 -10.49 2.97
CA ASN A 242 1.71 -11.62 3.42
C ASN A 242 2.46 -12.91 3.10
N ASP A 243 2.20 -13.96 3.84
CA ASP A 243 2.84 -15.24 3.61
C ASP A 243 1.88 -16.23 2.94
N ARG A 244 2.35 -16.81 1.83
CA ARG A 244 1.59 -17.79 1.07
C ARG A 244 2.47 -18.95 0.66
N ARG A 245 1.85 -20.13 0.58
CA ARG A 245 2.45 -21.27 -0.08
C ARG A 245 2.35 -21.13 -1.60
N ARG A 246 3.21 -21.84 -2.31
CA ARG A 246 3.19 -21.87 -3.79
C ARG A 246 1.89 -22.41 -4.38
N ASN A 247 1.10 -23.17 -3.60
CA ASN A 247 -0.23 -23.62 -3.99
C ASN A 247 -1.32 -22.53 -3.83
N GLY A 248 -0.96 -21.35 -3.27
CA GLY A 248 -1.84 -20.22 -3.10
C GLY A 248 -2.43 -20.03 -1.70
N ASP A 249 -2.26 -21.01 -0.79
CA ASP A 249 -2.80 -20.92 0.56
C ASP A 249 -2.13 -19.78 1.35
N SER A 250 -2.95 -18.94 1.99
CA SER A 250 -2.47 -17.97 2.98
C SER A 250 -2.17 -18.70 4.29
N VAL A 251 -1.01 -18.44 4.86
CA VAL A 251 -0.54 -19.09 6.07
C VAL A 251 0.10 -18.09 7.03
N GLN A 252 0.29 -18.53 8.27
CA GLN A 252 1.00 -17.73 9.27
C GLN A 252 2.42 -17.40 8.76
N TRP A 253 2.89 -16.21 9.05
CA TRP A 253 4.22 -15.78 8.61
C TRP A 253 5.34 -16.68 9.09
N GLY A 254 6.14 -17.16 8.18
CA GLY A 254 7.22 -18.14 8.37
C GLY A 254 6.82 -19.59 8.12
N GLU A 255 5.55 -19.87 7.82
CA GLU A 255 5.06 -21.22 7.45
C GLU A 255 4.84 -21.39 5.94
N GLY A 256 4.97 -20.28 5.17
CA GLY A 256 4.82 -20.25 3.72
C GLY A 256 6.13 -20.20 2.98
N ASP A 257 6.02 -19.88 1.70
CA ASP A 257 7.13 -19.81 0.75
C ASP A 257 7.48 -18.35 0.37
N ALA A 258 6.74 -17.34 0.87
CA ALA A 258 7.01 -15.96 0.55
C ALA A 258 8.28 -15.47 1.27
N PRO A 259 9.27 -14.90 0.55
CA PRO A 259 10.57 -14.52 1.12
C PRO A 259 10.50 -13.19 1.86
N ILE A 260 9.62 -13.08 2.88
CA ILE A 260 9.35 -11.84 3.63
C ILE A 260 10.63 -11.26 4.22
N ARG A 261 11.47 -12.10 4.87
CA ARG A 261 12.72 -11.66 5.53
C ARG A 261 13.71 -11.10 4.50
N GLU A 262 13.86 -11.79 3.39
CA GLU A 262 14.78 -11.45 2.32
C GLU A 262 14.33 -10.16 1.61
N VAL A 263 13.02 -9.99 1.41
CA VAL A 263 12.43 -8.75 0.86
C VAL A 263 12.72 -7.57 1.79
N LEU A 264 12.46 -7.69 3.08
CA LEU A 264 12.73 -6.63 4.06
C LEU A 264 14.22 -6.28 4.13
N LYS A 265 15.11 -7.28 4.17
CA LYS A 265 16.57 -7.08 4.12
C LYS A 265 17.00 -6.41 2.81
N LEU A 266 16.41 -6.78 1.68
CA LEU A 266 16.67 -6.15 0.39
C LEU A 266 16.27 -4.67 0.41
N LEU A 267 15.07 -4.35 0.88
CA LEU A 267 14.59 -2.97 1.00
C LEU A 267 15.50 -2.13 1.92
N LYS A 268 15.93 -2.68 3.08
CA LYS A 268 16.84 -2.01 4.01
C LYS A 268 18.19 -1.74 3.34
N ARG A 269 18.79 -2.74 2.71
CA ARG A 269 20.11 -2.63 2.07
C ARG A 269 20.12 -1.61 0.92
N GLU A 270 19.12 -1.67 0.05
CA GLU A 270 19.07 -0.82 -1.15
C GLU A 270 18.55 0.60 -0.85
N GLY A 271 17.79 0.77 0.24
CA GLY A 271 17.26 2.07 0.64
C GLY A 271 16.28 2.69 -0.38
N TRP A 272 15.62 1.87 -1.17
CA TRP A 272 14.59 2.34 -2.10
C TRP A 272 13.42 2.99 -1.37
N PRO A 273 12.78 4.01 -1.95
CA PRO A 273 11.64 4.69 -1.32
C PRO A 273 10.35 3.86 -1.44
N ILE A 274 10.43 2.58 -1.09
CA ILE A 274 9.35 1.60 -1.14
C ILE A 274 8.88 1.36 0.29
N ARG A 275 7.57 1.48 0.53
CA ARG A 275 6.95 1.21 1.83
C ARG A 275 6.42 -0.20 1.89
N ALA A 276 6.51 -0.82 3.06
CA ALA A 276 6.01 -2.16 3.30
C ALA A 276 4.79 -2.12 4.23
N TYR A 277 3.76 -2.90 3.91
CA TYR A 277 2.56 -3.01 4.73
C TYR A 277 2.31 -4.46 5.11
N VAL A 278 2.14 -4.72 6.40
CA VAL A 278 1.61 -5.98 6.89
C VAL A 278 0.18 -6.15 6.38
N ASP A 279 -0.09 -7.26 5.74
CA ASP A 279 -1.43 -7.69 5.31
C ASP A 279 -1.74 -9.06 5.92
N TYR A 280 -2.45 -9.05 7.05
CA TYR A 280 -2.91 -10.25 7.72
C TYR A 280 -4.15 -10.80 6.99
N ASP A 281 -3.97 -11.89 6.26
CA ASP A 281 -5.00 -12.49 5.41
C ASP A 281 -5.19 -14.01 5.59
N TYR A 282 -4.57 -14.58 6.64
CA TYR A 282 -4.70 -16.02 6.97
C TYR A 282 -5.65 -16.25 8.16
N ASP A 283 -6.08 -17.50 8.32
CA ASP A 283 -6.89 -17.93 9.49
C ASP A 283 -6.00 -18.08 10.71
N GLY A 284 -5.89 -17.03 11.50
CA GLY A 284 -5.11 -16.99 12.73
C GLY A 284 -5.84 -17.67 13.90
N ARG A 285 -5.06 -18.09 14.91
CA ARG A 285 -5.56 -18.72 16.13
C ARG A 285 -5.83 -17.72 17.25
N ALA A 286 -5.47 -16.47 17.07
CA ALA A 286 -5.57 -15.41 18.05
C ALA A 286 -6.40 -14.23 17.48
N THR A 287 -6.53 -13.16 18.27
CA THR A 287 -7.21 -11.96 17.80
C THR A 287 -6.43 -11.30 16.65
N PRO A 288 -7.08 -10.57 15.73
CA PRO A 288 -6.40 -9.85 14.66
C PRO A 288 -5.26 -8.94 15.15
N VAL A 289 -5.42 -8.32 16.34
CA VAL A 289 -4.36 -7.48 16.94
C VAL A 289 -3.13 -8.34 17.31
N GLU A 290 -3.34 -9.49 17.91
CA GLU A 290 -2.24 -10.39 18.30
C GLU A 290 -1.53 -10.98 17.08
N GLU A 291 -2.28 -11.33 16.03
CA GLU A 291 -1.70 -11.85 14.79
C GLU A 291 -0.88 -10.75 14.06
N VAL A 292 -1.41 -9.53 13.98
CA VAL A 292 -0.65 -8.40 13.39
C VAL A 292 0.60 -8.10 14.22
N LYS A 293 0.54 -8.17 15.56
CA LYS A 293 1.74 -8.04 16.42
C LYS A 293 2.79 -9.12 16.11
N ARG A 294 2.38 -10.38 15.87
CA ARG A 294 3.29 -11.45 15.45
C ARG A 294 3.96 -11.14 14.11
N CYS A 295 3.19 -10.66 13.13
CA CYS A 295 3.72 -10.25 11.83
C CYS A 295 4.74 -9.11 11.98
N LEU A 296 4.43 -8.09 12.79
CA LEU A 296 5.33 -6.97 13.05
C LEU A 296 6.61 -7.41 13.78
N ALA A 297 6.50 -8.31 14.77
CA ALA A 297 7.66 -8.89 15.45
C ALA A 297 8.56 -9.67 14.47
N TYR A 298 7.95 -10.45 13.58
CA TYR A 298 8.67 -11.17 12.52
C TYR A 298 9.41 -10.20 11.58
N ALA A 299 8.74 -9.13 11.16
CA ALA A 299 9.35 -8.09 10.32
C ALA A 299 10.51 -7.39 11.05
N LYS A 300 10.33 -7.04 12.32
CA LYS A 300 11.37 -6.42 13.15
C LYS A 300 12.60 -7.32 13.29
N GLN A 301 12.41 -8.63 13.53
CA GLN A 301 13.53 -9.59 13.58
C GLN A 301 14.29 -9.68 12.25
N ALA A 302 13.60 -9.51 11.12
CA ALA A 302 14.24 -9.51 9.80
C ALA A 302 15.08 -8.26 9.55
N LEU A 303 14.68 -7.15 10.14
CA LEU A 303 15.36 -5.85 9.98
C LEU A 303 16.51 -5.63 10.98
N GLY A 304 16.58 -6.41 12.03
CA GLY A 304 17.64 -6.38 13.04
C GLY A 304 17.44 -5.33 14.08
#